data_d2e9a04e259252deae05e98526b12b7a
#
_entry.id   d2e9a04e259252deae05e98526b12b7a
#
_cell.length_a   1.000
_cell.length_b   1.000
_cell.length_c   1.000
_cell.angle_alpha   90.00
_cell.angle_beta   90.00
_cell.angle_gamma   90.00
#
_symmetry.space_group_name_H-M   'P 1'
#
loop_
_entity.id
_entity.type
_entity.pdbx_description
1 polymer ?
#
loop_
_entity_poly.entity_id
_entity_poly.type
_entity_poly.pdbx_seq_one_letter_code
_entity_poly.pdbx_strand_id
1 'polypeptide(L)'
;MKIGQYILSLDQGTTSSRAVLFDALGGIAGMGQREFTQIYPQPGYVEHDAVEILQTQLYAMRQAVHEAEITAEDIAAISITNQRETTVAWDSETGIPICNAIVWQCRRTAPECERLTAEGLEEYIHKTTGLIIDPYFSGTKMKWILDNVPKAKVLAEEHRLRFGTIDTWLIYSLTEGESYVTDVTNASRTMLFDIQKLDWDEKMLNVFGIPRDALPKVVDSSGVVGMCSETILGRKIPIAGIAGDQHAALFGQCCFDKGMAKNTYGTGCFVLMNTGDKPVFSDRGLITTIGWCVNGETTYALEGSAFNAGSAIKWLRDELKLIANPQEADLLAETVEDAGGAVFVPAFTGLGAPYWDMYARGALLGVTRGTSKAHICRAVLESIAYESYDLVKAMEAGSGTEISELRVDGGASRSRFLMQYQADLLHCAVRQPKCLETTALGSAMLAGLAVGVWESLDELRIVWKLKNAYDPQTAAGSEAKALKRWHKAVERSMGWADGLD
;
A
#
# COMPACT_ATOMS: atom_id res chain seq x y z
N MET A 1 -17.61 20.26 -25.20
CA MET A 1 -17.70 20.53 -23.76
C MET A 1 -16.31 20.95 -23.30
N LYS A 2 -16.14 21.98 -22.49
CA LYS A 2 -14.85 22.18 -21.81
C LYS A 2 -14.64 20.97 -20.89
N ILE A 3 -13.54 20.24 -21.08
CA ILE A 3 -13.08 19.20 -20.14
C ILE A 3 -12.84 19.93 -18.82
N GLY A 4 -13.33 19.39 -17.71
CA GLY A 4 -13.07 19.95 -16.38
C GLY A 4 -11.55 20.07 -16.18
N GLN A 5 -11.13 21.02 -15.37
CA GLN A 5 -9.70 21.34 -15.19
C GLN A 5 -9.03 20.51 -14.10
N TYR A 6 -9.82 19.81 -13.27
CA TYR A 6 -9.35 19.12 -12.06
C TYR A 6 -9.76 17.66 -12.01
N ILE A 7 -8.93 16.85 -11.37
CA ILE A 7 -9.26 15.46 -10.98
C ILE A 7 -9.38 15.43 -9.45
N LEU A 8 -10.52 14.91 -8.96
CA LEU A 8 -10.75 14.69 -7.54
C LEU A 8 -10.37 13.27 -7.17
N SER A 9 -9.24 13.09 -6.51
CA SER A 9 -8.77 11.81 -6.01
C SER A 9 -9.28 11.54 -4.61
N LEU A 10 -9.92 10.38 -4.40
CA LEU A 10 -10.32 9.86 -3.10
C LEU A 10 -9.26 8.88 -2.64
N ASP A 11 -8.57 9.23 -1.56
CA ASP A 11 -7.53 8.42 -0.93
C ASP A 11 -8.07 7.90 0.42
N GLN A 12 -8.62 6.69 0.38
CA GLN A 12 -9.19 6.06 1.55
C GLN A 12 -8.13 5.22 2.27
N GLY A 13 -7.43 5.82 3.25
CA GLY A 13 -6.39 5.18 4.04
C GLY A 13 -6.91 4.35 5.20
N THR A 14 -6.00 3.74 5.98
CA THR A 14 -6.37 2.88 7.11
C THR A 14 -6.96 3.66 8.28
N THR A 15 -6.55 4.90 8.52
CA THR A 15 -6.95 5.69 9.69
C THR A 15 -7.76 6.93 9.36
N SER A 16 -7.79 7.33 8.10
CA SER A 16 -8.50 8.52 7.63
C SER A 16 -8.91 8.40 6.18
N SER A 17 -10.00 9.06 5.83
CA SER A 17 -10.42 9.33 4.45
C SER A 17 -9.88 10.69 4.04
N ARG A 18 -9.28 10.75 2.85
CA ARG A 18 -8.73 11.96 2.25
C ARG A 18 -9.31 12.19 0.87
N ALA A 19 -9.40 13.42 0.45
CA ALA A 19 -9.68 13.80 -0.93
C ALA A 19 -8.69 14.89 -1.35
N VAL A 20 -8.09 14.73 -2.52
CA VAL A 20 -7.11 15.68 -3.06
C VAL A 20 -7.53 16.08 -4.46
N LEU A 21 -7.59 17.36 -4.70
CA LEU A 21 -7.93 17.95 -5.98
C LEU A 21 -6.65 18.33 -6.72
N PHE A 22 -6.41 17.71 -7.87
CA PHE A 22 -5.24 17.96 -8.71
C PHE A 22 -5.62 18.74 -9.97
N ASP A 23 -4.79 19.73 -10.33
CA ASP A 23 -4.81 20.36 -11.64
C ASP A 23 -4.09 19.52 -12.71
N ALA A 24 -4.17 19.93 -13.98
CA ALA A 24 -3.53 19.23 -15.09
C ALA A 24 -1.98 19.24 -15.04
N LEU A 25 -1.37 20.04 -14.16
CA LEU A 25 0.08 20.04 -13.94
C LEU A 25 0.50 19.21 -12.72
N GLY A 26 -0.45 18.52 -12.08
CA GLY A 26 -0.22 17.72 -10.86
C GLY A 26 -0.08 18.59 -9.60
N GLY A 27 -0.47 19.86 -9.67
CA GLY A 27 -0.54 20.75 -8.51
C GLY A 27 -1.77 20.44 -7.66
N ILE A 28 -1.63 20.53 -6.33
CA ILE A 28 -2.76 20.37 -5.39
C ILE A 28 -3.49 21.71 -5.30
N ALA A 29 -4.76 21.72 -5.71
CA ALA A 29 -5.63 22.89 -5.63
C ALA A 29 -6.43 22.95 -4.33
N GLY A 30 -6.80 21.79 -3.77
CA GLY A 30 -7.51 21.69 -2.50
C GLY A 30 -7.40 20.28 -1.90
N MET A 31 -7.57 20.18 -0.59
CA MET A 31 -7.47 18.91 0.14
C MET A 31 -8.50 18.87 1.27
N GLY A 32 -9.10 17.72 1.47
CA GLY A 32 -9.92 17.44 2.65
C GLY A 32 -9.47 16.15 3.31
N GLN A 33 -9.56 16.09 4.63
CA GLN A 33 -9.22 14.87 5.38
C GLN A 33 -10.08 14.75 6.62
N ARG A 34 -10.46 13.50 6.95
CA ARG A 34 -11.16 13.20 8.20
C ARG A 34 -10.77 11.81 8.69
N GLU A 35 -10.40 11.72 9.96
CA GLU A 35 -10.18 10.45 10.64
C GLU A 35 -11.51 9.75 10.91
N PHE A 36 -11.47 8.42 11.06
CA PHE A 36 -12.60 7.58 11.44
C PHE A 36 -12.21 6.58 12.53
N THR A 37 -13.21 6.02 13.18
CA THR A 37 -13.06 5.14 14.34
C THR A 37 -12.36 3.84 13.98
N GLN A 38 -11.34 3.49 14.78
CA GLN A 38 -10.68 2.19 14.74
C GLN A 38 -11.33 1.29 15.77
N ILE A 39 -11.81 0.11 15.37
CA ILE A 39 -12.58 -0.80 16.22
C ILE A 39 -11.75 -2.05 16.50
N TYR A 40 -11.54 -2.37 17.78
CA TYR A 40 -10.77 -3.52 18.25
C TYR A 40 -11.63 -4.41 19.15
N PRO A 41 -12.50 -5.30 18.57
CA PRO A 41 -13.47 -6.08 19.36
C PRO A 41 -12.81 -7.02 20.37
N GLN A 42 -11.65 -7.59 20.00
CA GLN A 42 -10.85 -8.48 20.84
C GLN A 42 -9.40 -8.51 20.33
N PRO A 43 -8.44 -9.07 21.10
CA PRO A 43 -7.04 -9.14 20.67
C PRO A 43 -6.87 -9.75 19.28
N GLY A 44 -6.10 -9.09 18.42
CA GLY A 44 -5.86 -9.50 17.04
C GLY A 44 -6.99 -9.19 16.03
N TYR A 45 -8.14 -8.67 16.49
CA TYR A 45 -9.23 -8.24 15.62
C TYR A 45 -9.17 -6.75 15.35
N VAL A 46 -9.31 -6.37 14.08
CA VAL A 46 -9.34 -4.98 13.63
C VAL A 46 -10.51 -4.82 12.65
N GLU A 47 -11.36 -3.83 12.92
CA GLU A 47 -12.56 -3.56 12.14
C GLU A 47 -12.75 -2.07 11.90
N HIS A 48 -13.46 -1.75 10.82
CA HIS A 48 -13.95 -0.40 10.52
C HIS A 48 -15.46 -0.42 10.24
N ASP A 49 -16.13 0.66 10.59
CA ASP A 49 -17.50 0.89 10.14
C ASP A 49 -17.48 1.39 8.68
N ALA A 50 -17.98 0.58 7.75
CA ALA A 50 -18.01 0.91 6.33
C ALA A 50 -18.89 2.13 6.02
N VAL A 51 -19.91 2.40 6.85
CA VAL A 51 -20.76 3.60 6.72
C VAL A 51 -19.99 4.84 7.17
N GLU A 52 -19.24 4.77 8.26
CA GLU A 52 -18.38 5.87 8.71
C GLU A 52 -17.28 6.18 7.69
N ILE A 53 -16.68 5.15 7.06
CA ILE A 53 -15.73 5.32 5.95
C ILE A 53 -16.37 6.13 4.82
N LEU A 54 -17.56 5.77 4.36
CA LEU A 54 -18.28 6.50 3.33
C LEU A 54 -18.57 7.95 3.75
N GLN A 55 -19.08 8.17 4.97
CA GLN A 55 -19.40 9.51 5.48
C GLN A 55 -18.18 10.41 5.57
N THR A 56 -17.07 9.88 6.07
CA THR A 56 -15.80 10.64 6.16
C THR A 56 -15.21 10.91 4.79
N GLN A 57 -15.37 10.00 3.83
CA GLN A 57 -14.94 10.23 2.45
C GLN A 57 -15.78 11.33 1.77
N LEU A 58 -17.10 11.31 1.93
CA LEU A 58 -17.98 12.37 1.42
C LEU A 58 -17.68 13.74 2.06
N TYR A 59 -17.34 13.75 3.35
CA TYR A 59 -16.88 14.97 4.01
C TYR A 59 -15.59 15.49 3.40
N ALA A 60 -14.57 14.62 3.22
CA ALA A 60 -13.29 15.00 2.65
C ALA A 60 -13.42 15.53 1.21
N MET A 61 -14.29 14.91 0.38
CA MET A 61 -14.60 15.39 -0.97
C MET A 61 -15.13 16.83 -0.97
N ARG A 62 -16.15 17.11 -0.15
CA ARG A 62 -16.75 18.45 -0.06
C ARG A 62 -15.75 19.48 0.46
N GLN A 63 -14.92 19.09 1.44
CA GLN A 63 -13.88 19.95 1.99
C GLN A 63 -12.83 20.31 0.92
N ALA A 64 -12.35 19.34 0.13
CA ALA A 64 -11.37 19.59 -0.93
C ALA A 64 -11.90 20.55 -2.01
N VAL A 65 -13.16 20.39 -2.44
CA VAL A 65 -13.81 21.27 -3.41
C VAL A 65 -14.00 22.67 -2.84
N HIS A 66 -14.39 22.77 -1.58
CA HIS A 66 -14.56 24.07 -0.89
C HIS A 66 -13.23 24.80 -0.72
N GLU A 67 -12.16 24.11 -0.30
CA GLU A 67 -10.82 24.69 -0.12
C GLU A 67 -10.24 25.24 -1.44
N ALA A 68 -10.54 24.54 -2.55
CA ALA A 68 -10.11 24.96 -3.88
C ALA A 68 -10.95 26.13 -4.46
N GLU A 69 -12.03 26.54 -3.81
CA GLU A 69 -12.97 27.58 -4.27
C GLU A 69 -13.52 27.30 -5.68
N ILE A 70 -13.75 26.02 -6.03
CA ILE A 70 -14.28 25.57 -7.32
C ILE A 70 -15.69 24.99 -7.20
N THR A 71 -16.29 24.67 -8.33
CA THR A 71 -17.58 23.97 -8.42
C THR A 71 -17.41 22.58 -9.01
N ALA A 72 -18.43 21.74 -8.92
CA ALA A 72 -18.45 20.43 -9.55
C ALA A 72 -18.28 20.47 -11.08
N GLU A 73 -18.61 21.59 -11.73
CA GLU A 73 -18.43 21.79 -13.19
C GLU A 73 -16.96 21.80 -13.60
N ASP A 74 -16.05 22.10 -12.69
CA ASP A 74 -14.62 22.17 -12.92
C ASP A 74 -13.92 20.81 -12.77
N ILE A 75 -14.65 19.77 -12.25
CA ILE A 75 -14.12 18.43 -12.01
C ILE A 75 -14.34 17.56 -13.26
N ALA A 76 -13.26 17.08 -13.87
CA ALA A 76 -13.29 16.22 -15.04
C ALA A 76 -13.65 14.76 -14.66
N ALA A 77 -13.09 14.25 -13.58
CA ALA A 77 -13.34 12.90 -13.07
C ALA A 77 -13.03 12.78 -11.57
N ILE A 78 -13.57 11.72 -10.97
CA ILE A 78 -13.21 11.21 -9.65
C ILE A 78 -12.33 9.99 -9.84
N SER A 79 -11.26 9.87 -9.05
CA SER A 79 -10.47 8.65 -8.90
C SER A 79 -10.55 8.10 -7.50
N ILE A 80 -10.27 6.80 -7.34
CA ILE A 80 -10.28 6.12 -6.04
C ILE A 80 -8.98 5.36 -5.85
N THR A 81 -8.34 5.60 -4.72
CA THR A 81 -7.29 4.75 -4.18
C THR A 81 -7.62 4.41 -2.74
N ASN A 82 -7.21 3.24 -2.28
CA ASN A 82 -7.72 2.71 -1.01
C ASN A 82 -6.71 1.84 -0.30
N GLN A 83 -6.85 1.75 1.03
CA GLN A 83 -6.27 0.66 1.80
C GLN A 83 -6.71 -0.66 1.19
N ARG A 84 -5.75 -1.52 0.84
CA ARG A 84 -6.01 -2.78 0.15
C ARG A 84 -6.55 -3.84 1.12
N GLU A 85 -7.06 -4.92 0.60
CA GLU A 85 -7.48 -6.16 1.27
C GLU A 85 -8.58 -6.01 2.33
N THR A 86 -8.88 -4.81 2.83
CA THR A 86 -9.98 -4.57 3.77
C THR A 86 -11.31 -4.93 3.12
N THR A 87 -12.05 -5.85 3.75
CA THR A 87 -13.21 -6.52 3.16
C THR A 87 -14.51 -5.98 3.74
N VAL A 88 -15.41 -5.57 2.85
CA VAL A 88 -16.78 -5.15 3.16
C VAL A 88 -17.76 -6.19 2.63
N ALA A 89 -18.85 -6.42 3.36
CA ALA A 89 -19.97 -7.27 2.93
C ALA A 89 -21.29 -6.54 3.12
N TRP A 90 -22.15 -6.54 2.11
CA TRP A 90 -23.44 -5.85 2.17
C TRP A 90 -24.54 -6.58 1.39
N ASP A 91 -25.78 -6.17 1.65
CA ASP A 91 -26.98 -6.61 0.96
C ASP A 91 -27.22 -5.73 -0.27
N SER A 92 -27.23 -6.29 -1.48
CA SER A 92 -27.40 -5.54 -2.72
C SER A 92 -28.76 -4.86 -2.87
N GLU A 93 -29.79 -5.33 -2.19
CA GLU A 93 -31.13 -4.74 -2.25
C GLU A 93 -31.22 -3.46 -1.40
N THR A 94 -30.55 -3.45 -0.25
CA THR A 94 -30.63 -2.34 0.71
C THR A 94 -29.43 -1.41 0.67
N GLY A 95 -28.30 -1.87 0.10
CA GLY A 95 -27.02 -1.17 0.16
C GLY A 95 -26.41 -1.09 1.56
N ILE A 96 -26.92 -1.88 2.53
CA ILE A 96 -26.51 -1.79 3.94
C ILE A 96 -25.46 -2.87 4.24
N PRO A 97 -24.29 -2.50 4.82
CA PRO A 97 -23.32 -3.47 5.33
C PRO A 97 -23.94 -4.41 6.36
N ILE A 98 -23.57 -5.69 6.31
CA ILE A 98 -24.09 -6.72 7.21
C ILE A 98 -23.25 -6.94 8.46
N CYS A 99 -22.03 -6.42 8.45
CA CYS A 99 -21.08 -6.39 9.55
C CYS A 99 -20.06 -5.26 9.32
N ASN A 100 -19.22 -4.98 10.31
CA ASN A 100 -18.07 -4.10 10.12
C ASN A 100 -17.12 -4.66 9.07
N ALA A 101 -16.43 -3.79 8.35
CA ALA A 101 -15.35 -4.17 7.45
C ALA A 101 -14.21 -4.82 8.22
N ILE A 102 -13.71 -5.98 7.75
CA ILE A 102 -12.56 -6.65 8.35
C ILE A 102 -11.30 -6.08 7.71
N VAL A 103 -10.47 -5.42 8.56
CA VAL A 103 -9.29 -4.67 8.10
C VAL A 103 -8.16 -5.62 7.72
N TRP A 104 -7.30 -5.19 6.79
CA TRP A 104 -6.13 -5.92 6.33
C TRP A 104 -5.17 -6.36 7.46
N GLN A 105 -5.11 -5.60 8.57
CA GLN A 105 -4.31 -5.91 9.76
C GLN A 105 -4.90 -7.02 10.65
N CYS A 106 -6.17 -7.39 10.42
CA CYS A 106 -6.88 -8.33 11.28
C CYS A 106 -6.35 -9.75 11.15
N ARG A 107 -6.05 -10.38 12.30
CA ARG A 107 -5.47 -11.75 12.34
C ARG A 107 -6.50 -12.85 12.61
N ARG A 108 -7.82 -12.54 12.68
CA ARG A 108 -8.88 -13.51 13.02
C ARG A 108 -8.93 -14.74 12.10
N THR A 109 -8.40 -14.63 10.91
CA THR A 109 -8.44 -15.69 9.89
C THR A 109 -7.17 -16.53 9.86
N ALA A 110 -6.26 -16.40 10.84
CA ALA A 110 -5.07 -17.22 10.95
C ALA A 110 -5.37 -18.75 10.94
N PRO A 111 -6.42 -19.29 11.64
CA PRO A 111 -6.77 -20.69 11.56
C PRO A 111 -7.14 -21.16 10.15
N GLU A 112 -7.74 -20.29 9.33
CA GLU A 112 -8.03 -20.61 7.93
C GLU A 112 -6.75 -20.71 7.10
N CYS A 113 -5.77 -19.85 7.35
CA CYS A 113 -4.46 -19.94 6.72
C CYS A 113 -3.74 -21.27 7.07
N GLU A 114 -3.79 -21.68 8.35
CA GLU A 114 -3.26 -22.96 8.80
C GLU A 114 -3.94 -24.14 8.08
N ARG A 115 -5.27 -24.09 7.89
CA ARG A 115 -6.02 -25.10 7.13
C ARG A 115 -5.53 -25.18 5.68
N LEU A 116 -5.40 -24.03 4.99
CA LEU A 116 -4.95 -23.98 3.60
C LEU A 116 -3.53 -24.55 3.44
N THR A 117 -2.63 -24.25 4.37
CA THR A 117 -1.27 -24.82 4.42
C THR A 117 -1.31 -26.33 4.66
N ALA A 118 -2.10 -26.80 5.60
CA ALA A 118 -2.25 -28.24 5.88
C ALA A 118 -2.85 -29.03 4.69
N GLU A 119 -3.65 -28.38 3.86
CA GLU A 119 -4.18 -28.94 2.61
C GLU A 119 -3.19 -28.87 1.43
N GLY A 120 -2.01 -28.26 1.61
CA GLY A 120 -0.96 -28.19 0.59
C GLY A 120 -1.29 -27.24 -0.56
N LEU A 121 -2.04 -26.16 -0.31
CA LEU A 121 -2.48 -25.22 -1.34
C LEU A 121 -1.46 -24.11 -1.64
N GLU A 122 -0.35 -24.03 -0.92
CA GLU A 122 0.64 -22.95 -1.00
C GLU A 122 1.17 -22.73 -2.43
N GLU A 123 1.59 -23.82 -3.09
CA GLU A 123 2.12 -23.74 -4.45
C GLU A 123 1.05 -23.28 -5.44
N TYR A 124 -0.18 -23.79 -5.30
CA TYR A 124 -1.29 -23.38 -6.17
C TYR A 124 -1.63 -21.91 -5.99
N ILE A 125 -1.82 -21.46 -4.75
CA ILE A 125 -2.11 -20.06 -4.42
C ILE A 125 -1.01 -19.16 -4.97
N HIS A 126 0.24 -19.47 -4.69
CA HIS A 126 1.37 -18.67 -5.16
C HIS A 126 1.42 -18.58 -6.70
N LYS A 127 1.28 -19.67 -7.42
CA LYS A 127 1.32 -19.67 -8.90
C LYS A 127 0.12 -18.99 -9.55
N THR A 128 -1.06 -19.08 -8.93
CA THR A 128 -2.30 -18.52 -9.48
C THR A 128 -2.45 -17.04 -9.14
N THR A 129 -2.22 -16.69 -7.87
CA THR A 129 -2.53 -15.36 -7.35
C THR A 129 -1.31 -14.47 -7.13
N GLY A 130 -0.10 -15.03 -7.16
CA GLY A 130 1.13 -14.34 -6.81
C GLY A 130 1.35 -14.12 -5.31
N LEU A 131 0.41 -14.56 -4.47
CA LEU A 131 0.37 -14.28 -3.05
C LEU A 131 0.90 -15.46 -2.23
N ILE A 132 1.17 -15.19 -0.96
CA ILE A 132 1.41 -16.19 0.08
C ILE A 132 0.12 -16.44 0.87
N ILE A 133 0.05 -17.52 1.64
CA ILE A 133 -1.07 -17.76 2.56
C ILE A 133 -0.86 -16.89 3.81
N ASP A 134 -1.66 -15.84 3.97
CA ASP A 134 -1.64 -14.97 5.14
C ASP A 134 -3.03 -14.35 5.38
N PRO A 135 -3.45 -14.12 6.64
CA PRO A 135 -4.68 -13.39 6.99
C PRO A 135 -4.78 -11.98 6.40
N TYR A 136 -3.69 -11.45 5.87
CA TYR A 136 -3.62 -10.16 5.21
C TYR A 136 -4.64 -10.02 4.07
N PHE A 137 -4.80 -11.07 3.24
CA PHE A 137 -5.58 -11.04 2.00
C PHE A 137 -7.08 -11.27 2.21
N SER A 138 -7.91 -10.77 1.27
CA SER A 138 -9.37 -10.64 1.45
C SER A 138 -10.12 -11.98 1.49
N GLY A 139 -9.69 -13.00 0.74
CA GLY A 139 -10.43 -14.26 0.58
C GLY A 139 -10.73 -14.97 1.90
N THR A 140 -9.75 -15.02 2.83
CA THR A 140 -9.94 -15.61 4.16
C THR A 140 -10.97 -14.84 4.99
N LYS A 141 -11.04 -13.49 4.83
CA LYS A 141 -12.00 -12.64 5.51
C LYS A 141 -13.42 -12.82 4.97
N MET A 142 -13.56 -12.95 3.65
CA MET A 142 -14.85 -13.24 3.00
C MET A 142 -15.40 -14.59 3.47
N LYS A 143 -14.55 -15.63 3.51
CA LYS A 143 -14.91 -16.93 4.09
C LYS A 143 -15.33 -16.80 5.55
N TRP A 144 -14.57 -16.08 6.36
CA TRP A 144 -14.93 -15.88 7.77
C TRP A 144 -16.31 -15.23 7.91
N ILE A 145 -16.63 -14.23 7.08
CA ILE A 145 -17.95 -13.57 7.08
C ILE A 145 -19.04 -14.59 6.72
N LEU A 146 -18.86 -15.40 5.68
CA LEU A 146 -19.80 -16.46 5.30
C LEU A 146 -20.05 -17.45 6.45
N ASP A 147 -19.00 -17.82 7.18
CA ASP A 147 -19.10 -18.82 8.24
C ASP A 147 -19.69 -18.26 9.55
N ASN A 148 -19.44 -17.00 9.87
CA ASN A 148 -19.69 -16.43 11.20
C ASN A 148 -20.78 -15.35 11.23
N VAL A 149 -21.22 -14.81 10.08
CA VAL A 149 -22.31 -13.82 10.01
C VAL A 149 -23.56 -14.50 9.44
N PRO A 150 -24.56 -14.83 10.27
CA PRO A 150 -25.73 -15.63 9.82
C PRO A 150 -26.45 -15.03 8.61
N LYS A 151 -26.56 -13.70 8.53
CA LYS A 151 -27.16 -12.99 7.41
C LYS A 151 -26.41 -13.20 6.08
N ALA A 152 -25.10 -13.45 6.12
CA ALA A 152 -24.30 -13.65 4.91
C ALA A 152 -24.72 -14.89 4.13
N LYS A 153 -24.99 -16.02 4.80
CA LYS A 153 -25.45 -17.26 4.16
C LYS A 153 -26.80 -17.09 3.51
N VAL A 154 -27.74 -16.47 4.21
CA VAL A 154 -29.10 -16.20 3.68
C VAL A 154 -29.01 -15.34 2.42
N LEU A 155 -28.25 -14.25 2.47
CA LEU A 155 -28.08 -13.37 1.31
C LEU A 155 -27.34 -14.04 0.15
N ALA A 156 -26.40 -14.96 0.43
CA ALA A 156 -25.72 -15.73 -0.61
C ALA A 156 -26.71 -16.67 -1.33
N GLU A 157 -27.56 -17.38 -0.58
CA GLU A 157 -28.62 -18.23 -1.14
C GLU A 157 -29.67 -17.45 -1.94
N GLU A 158 -29.91 -16.19 -1.55
CA GLU A 158 -30.85 -15.26 -2.24
C GLU A 158 -30.16 -14.49 -3.38
N HIS A 159 -28.87 -14.71 -3.69
CA HIS A 159 -28.06 -13.98 -4.67
C HIS A 159 -27.96 -12.46 -4.41
N ARG A 160 -28.13 -12.04 -3.18
CA ARG A 160 -28.12 -10.65 -2.72
C ARG A 160 -26.83 -10.25 -2.02
N LEU A 161 -26.01 -11.23 -1.59
CA LEU A 161 -24.72 -10.92 -0.97
C LEU A 161 -23.79 -10.22 -1.96
N ARG A 162 -23.13 -9.17 -1.48
CA ARG A 162 -22.03 -8.52 -2.20
C ARG A 162 -20.82 -8.44 -1.28
N PHE A 163 -19.67 -8.82 -1.82
CA PHE A 163 -18.37 -8.60 -1.24
C PHE A 163 -17.59 -7.55 -2.05
N GLY A 164 -16.75 -6.78 -1.39
CA GLY A 164 -15.83 -5.89 -2.04
C GLY A 164 -14.69 -5.46 -1.14
N THR A 165 -13.64 -4.97 -1.75
CA THR A 165 -12.66 -4.12 -1.10
C THR A 165 -13.19 -2.69 -1.02
N ILE A 166 -12.46 -1.77 -0.40
CA ILE A 166 -12.97 -0.42 -0.13
C ILE A 166 -13.27 0.37 -1.41
N ASP A 167 -12.50 0.16 -2.49
CA ASP A 167 -12.80 0.72 -3.82
C ASP A 167 -14.19 0.33 -4.29
N THR A 168 -14.51 -0.96 -4.27
CA THR A 168 -15.82 -1.49 -4.67
C THR A 168 -16.95 -0.90 -3.83
N TRP A 169 -16.76 -0.82 -2.51
CA TRP A 169 -17.74 -0.22 -1.59
C TRP A 169 -17.99 1.26 -1.90
N LEU A 170 -16.92 2.03 -2.12
CA LEU A 170 -17.04 3.45 -2.47
C LEU A 170 -17.73 3.64 -3.83
N ILE A 171 -17.32 2.87 -4.86
CA ILE A 171 -17.92 2.96 -6.20
C ILE A 171 -19.42 2.62 -6.13
N TYR A 172 -19.76 1.50 -5.49
CA TYR A 172 -21.15 1.08 -5.32
C TYR A 172 -21.98 2.16 -4.63
N SER A 173 -21.45 2.75 -3.55
CA SER A 173 -22.15 3.79 -2.80
C SER A 173 -22.24 5.12 -3.56
N LEU A 174 -21.16 5.56 -4.23
CA LEU A 174 -21.13 6.80 -4.99
C LEU A 174 -22.01 6.76 -6.25
N THR A 175 -22.26 5.57 -6.79
CA THR A 175 -23.12 5.34 -7.96
C THR A 175 -24.54 4.90 -7.59
N GLU A 176 -24.91 4.95 -6.30
CA GLU A 176 -26.22 4.50 -5.80
C GLU A 176 -26.56 3.06 -6.24
N GLY A 177 -25.56 2.19 -6.29
CA GLY A 177 -25.69 0.78 -6.66
C GLY A 177 -25.64 0.48 -8.17
N GLU A 178 -25.51 1.49 -9.03
CA GLU A 178 -25.46 1.29 -10.50
C GLU A 178 -24.19 0.56 -10.96
N SER A 179 -23.07 0.70 -10.22
CA SER A 179 -21.79 0.07 -10.58
C SER A 179 -21.25 -0.81 -9.45
N TYR A 180 -20.98 -2.08 -9.78
CA TYR A 180 -20.39 -3.07 -8.88
C TYR A 180 -19.14 -3.65 -9.51
N VAL A 181 -18.00 -2.97 -9.30
CA VAL A 181 -16.71 -3.28 -9.91
C VAL A 181 -15.56 -3.14 -8.93
N THR A 182 -14.44 -3.77 -9.23
CA THR A 182 -13.12 -3.56 -8.64
C THR A 182 -12.07 -3.54 -9.74
N ASP A 183 -10.92 -2.91 -9.53
CA ASP A 183 -9.84 -2.97 -10.50
C ASP A 183 -8.94 -4.20 -10.30
N VAL A 184 -8.13 -4.50 -11.32
CA VAL A 184 -7.19 -5.63 -11.29
C VAL A 184 -6.18 -5.56 -10.12
N THR A 185 -5.82 -4.36 -9.67
CA THR A 185 -4.85 -4.21 -8.57
C THR A 185 -5.46 -4.62 -7.23
N ASN A 186 -6.70 -4.22 -6.94
CA ASN A 186 -7.43 -4.65 -5.76
C ASN A 186 -7.84 -6.12 -5.84
N ALA A 187 -8.31 -6.60 -7.01
CA ALA A 187 -8.65 -8.00 -7.23
C ALA A 187 -7.44 -8.91 -6.97
N SER A 188 -6.24 -8.53 -7.40
CA SER A 188 -5.00 -9.29 -7.20
C SER A 188 -4.61 -9.47 -5.72
N ARG A 189 -5.27 -8.75 -4.78
CA ARG A 189 -4.99 -8.82 -3.34
C ARG A 189 -5.98 -9.69 -2.57
N THR A 190 -6.77 -10.50 -3.26
CA THR A 190 -7.87 -11.25 -2.63
C THR A 190 -7.57 -12.71 -2.33
N MET A 191 -6.54 -13.32 -2.89
CA MET A 191 -6.32 -14.77 -3.01
C MET A 191 -7.41 -15.51 -3.82
N LEU A 192 -8.24 -14.77 -4.54
CA LEU A 192 -9.33 -15.34 -5.37
C LEU A 192 -9.11 -15.10 -6.87
N PHE A 193 -8.15 -14.25 -7.22
CA PHE A 193 -7.95 -13.74 -8.57
C PHE A 193 -6.72 -14.38 -9.22
N ASP A 194 -6.93 -14.97 -10.41
CA ASP A 194 -5.84 -15.49 -11.25
C ASP A 194 -5.20 -14.31 -11.99
N ILE A 195 -4.00 -13.91 -11.53
CA ILE A 195 -3.30 -12.74 -12.10
C ILE A 195 -2.81 -12.96 -13.53
N GLN A 196 -2.80 -14.18 -14.05
CA GLN A 196 -2.40 -14.48 -15.41
C GLN A 196 -3.59 -14.50 -16.37
N LYS A 197 -4.77 -15.00 -15.90
CA LYS A 197 -6.01 -15.03 -16.68
C LYS A 197 -6.81 -13.73 -16.56
N LEU A 198 -6.50 -12.91 -15.55
CA LEU A 198 -7.21 -11.68 -15.20
C LEU A 198 -8.70 -11.90 -14.92
N ASP A 199 -9.00 -12.98 -14.19
CA ASP A 199 -10.35 -13.35 -13.77
C ASP A 199 -10.33 -14.05 -12.40
N TRP A 200 -11.50 -14.15 -11.77
CA TRP A 200 -11.67 -14.90 -10.54
C TRP A 200 -11.37 -16.39 -10.76
N ASP A 201 -10.57 -17.00 -9.89
CA ASP A 201 -10.20 -18.40 -9.99
C ASP A 201 -11.25 -19.33 -9.37
N GLU A 202 -11.90 -20.14 -10.21
CA GLU A 202 -12.98 -21.03 -9.78
C GLU A 202 -12.56 -22.03 -8.70
N LYS A 203 -11.30 -22.50 -8.71
CA LYS A 203 -10.83 -23.40 -7.65
C LYS A 203 -10.73 -22.68 -6.32
N MET A 204 -10.21 -21.45 -6.30
CA MET A 204 -10.14 -20.67 -5.07
C MET A 204 -11.51 -20.26 -4.57
N LEU A 205 -12.46 -19.91 -5.47
CA LEU A 205 -13.84 -19.66 -5.09
C LEU A 205 -14.45 -20.88 -4.39
N ASN A 206 -14.24 -22.09 -4.93
CA ASN A 206 -14.72 -23.33 -4.31
C ASN A 206 -14.03 -23.63 -2.98
N VAL A 207 -12.71 -23.42 -2.85
CA VAL A 207 -11.94 -23.64 -1.61
C VAL A 207 -12.47 -22.75 -0.47
N PHE A 208 -12.82 -21.52 -0.78
CA PHE A 208 -13.39 -20.57 0.21
C PHE A 208 -14.92 -20.63 0.32
N GLY A 209 -15.61 -21.33 -0.59
CA GLY A 209 -17.05 -21.39 -0.64
C GLY A 209 -17.71 -20.06 -1.00
N ILE A 210 -17.04 -19.22 -1.78
CA ILE A 210 -17.51 -17.89 -2.16
C ILE A 210 -18.27 -17.98 -3.49
N PRO A 211 -19.56 -17.59 -3.54
CA PRO A 211 -20.31 -17.54 -4.78
C PRO A 211 -19.72 -16.48 -5.73
N ARG A 212 -19.55 -16.82 -7.01
CA ARG A 212 -18.99 -15.90 -8.01
C ARG A 212 -19.82 -14.62 -8.16
N ASP A 213 -21.13 -14.70 -8.07
CA ASP A 213 -22.05 -13.57 -8.17
C ASP A 213 -22.03 -12.64 -6.96
N ALA A 214 -21.39 -13.08 -5.85
CA ALA A 214 -21.12 -12.23 -4.71
C ALA A 214 -19.82 -11.38 -4.88
N LEU A 215 -19.11 -11.53 -6.00
CA LEU A 215 -17.88 -10.77 -6.30
C LEU A 215 -18.13 -9.74 -7.41
N PRO A 216 -17.43 -8.58 -7.37
CA PRO A 216 -17.56 -7.53 -8.36
C PRO A 216 -17.00 -7.96 -9.73
N LYS A 217 -17.43 -7.27 -10.79
CA LYS A 217 -16.74 -7.36 -12.08
C LYS A 217 -15.37 -6.70 -11.97
N VAL A 218 -14.34 -7.37 -12.50
CA VAL A 218 -12.98 -6.83 -12.54
C VAL A 218 -12.82 -5.97 -13.79
N VAL A 219 -12.19 -4.80 -13.63
CA VAL A 219 -11.96 -3.81 -14.70
C VAL A 219 -10.51 -3.32 -14.71
N ASP A 220 -10.12 -2.63 -15.77
CA ASP A 220 -8.84 -1.94 -15.86
C ASP A 220 -8.72 -0.86 -14.78
N SER A 221 -7.48 -0.52 -14.40
CA SER A 221 -7.22 0.56 -13.43
C SER A 221 -7.55 1.95 -13.99
N SER A 222 -7.53 2.11 -15.32
CA SER A 222 -7.90 3.34 -16.04
C SER A 222 -9.07 3.07 -16.97
N GLY A 223 -10.19 3.74 -16.76
CA GLY A 223 -11.43 3.61 -17.53
C GLY A 223 -12.63 4.13 -16.76
N VAL A 224 -13.63 4.67 -17.45
CA VAL A 224 -14.88 5.12 -16.79
C VAL A 224 -15.68 3.90 -16.36
N VAL A 225 -15.90 3.77 -15.06
CA VAL A 225 -16.57 2.61 -14.44
C VAL A 225 -17.96 2.92 -13.90
N GLY A 226 -18.34 4.17 -13.83
CA GLY A 226 -19.64 4.62 -13.35
C GLY A 226 -19.72 6.14 -13.25
N MET A 227 -20.87 6.64 -12.89
CA MET A 227 -21.12 8.07 -12.65
C MET A 227 -21.43 8.29 -11.18
N CYS A 228 -20.63 9.13 -10.52
CA CYS A 228 -20.97 9.60 -9.17
C CYS A 228 -22.32 10.32 -9.22
N SER A 229 -23.22 10.01 -8.29
CA SER A 229 -24.55 10.60 -8.22
C SER A 229 -24.50 12.12 -8.05
N GLU A 230 -25.41 12.80 -8.73
CA GLU A 230 -25.57 14.26 -8.61
C GLU A 230 -25.98 14.71 -7.19
N THR A 231 -26.55 13.81 -6.38
CA THR A 231 -26.91 14.10 -4.98
C THR A 231 -25.71 14.40 -4.09
N ILE A 232 -24.49 14.02 -4.51
CA ILE A 232 -23.27 14.14 -3.73
C ILE A 232 -22.61 15.52 -3.90
N LEU A 233 -22.37 15.93 -5.17
CA LEU A 233 -21.70 17.19 -5.53
C LEU A 233 -22.53 18.10 -6.44
N GLY A 234 -23.82 17.79 -6.64
CA GLY A 234 -24.73 18.60 -7.47
C GLY A 234 -24.65 18.32 -8.97
N ARG A 235 -23.81 17.34 -9.40
CA ARG A 235 -23.61 16.97 -10.78
C ARG A 235 -23.19 15.50 -10.89
N LYS A 236 -23.53 14.81 -11.99
CA LYS A 236 -22.95 13.52 -12.34
C LYS A 236 -21.51 13.69 -12.83
N ILE A 237 -20.55 13.04 -12.13
CA ILE A 237 -19.11 13.10 -12.45
C ILE A 237 -18.62 11.68 -12.72
N PRO A 238 -17.87 11.40 -13.81
CA PRO A 238 -17.35 10.08 -14.06
C PRO A 238 -16.34 9.63 -12.98
N ILE A 239 -16.47 8.37 -12.53
CA ILE A 239 -15.46 7.67 -11.74
C ILE A 239 -14.61 6.90 -12.74
N ALA A 240 -13.28 7.16 -12.82
CA ALA A 240 -12.50 6.75 -13.98
C ALA A 240 -11.11 6.18 -13.70
N GLY A 241 -10.60 6.28 -12.49
CA GLY A 241 -9.29 5.73 -12.08
C GLY A 241 -9.41 5.00 -10.75
N ILE A 242 -8.93 3.76 -10.69
CA ILE A 242 -9.02 2.93 -9.48
C ILE A 242 -7.69 2.20 -9.33
N ALA A 243 -7.10 2.25 -8.14
CA ALA A 243 -5.97 1.40 -7.78
C ALA A 243 -5.81 1.28 -6.26
N GLY A 244 -5.34 0.14 -5.78
CA GLY A 244 -4.89 0.01 -4.41
C GLY A 244 -3.76 1.00 -4.09
N ASP A 245 -3.65 1.44 -2.84
CA ASP A 245 -2.79 2.55 -2.41
C ASP A 245 -1.33 2.44 -2.87
N GLN A 246 -0.73 1.26 -2.70
CA GLN A 246 0.67 1.05 -3.07
C GLN A 246 0.87 0.98 -4.60
N HIS A 247 -0.13 0.49 -5.33
CA HIS A 247 -0.16 0.44 -6.79
C HIS A 247 -0.36 1.85 -7.38
N ALA A 248 -1.29 2.61 -6.81
CA ALA A 248 -1.47 4.02 -7.15
C ALA A 248 -0.18 4.81 -6.90
N ALA A 249 0.52 4.58 -5.77
CA ALA A 249 1.81 5.22 -5.51
C ALA A 249 2.88 4.83 -6.53
N LEU A 250 2.95 3.57 -6.98
CA LEU A 250 3.87 3.14 -8.03
C LEU A 250 3.59 3.89 -9.35
N PHE A 251 2.31 4.01 -9.72
CA PHE A 251 1.88 4.75 -10.90
C PHE A 251 2.15 6.26 -10.76
N GLY A 252 1.81 6.86 -9.61
CA GLY A 252 2.02 8.29 -9.32
C GLY A 252 3.49 8.67 -9.21
N GLN A 253 4.35 7.72 -8.87
CA GLN A 253 5.81 7.87 -8.99
C GLN A 253 6.30 7.72 -10.45
N CYS A 254 5.41 7.51 -11.42
CA CYS A 254 5.77 7.26 -12.83
C CYS A 254 6.83 6.16 -12.98
N CYS A 255 6.75 5.09 -12.21
CA CYS A 255 7.64 3.93 -12.35
C CYS A 255 7.20 3.06 -13.53
N PHE A 256 7.12 3.66 -14.74
CA PHE A 256 6.53 3.05 -15.93
C PHE A 256 7.45 2.07 -16.65
N ASP A 257 8.76 2.16 -16.41
CA ASP A 257 9.71 1.28 -17.05
C ASP A 257 10.09 0.10 -16.14
N LYS A 258 10.34 -1.07 -16.75
CA LYS A 258 10.80 -2.25 -16.03
C LYS A 258 12.09 -1.95 -15.26
N GLY A 259 12.16 -2.37 -14.00
CA GLY A 259 13.28 -2.12 -13.08
C GLY A 259 13.18 -0.79 -12.31
N MET A 260 12.22 0.09 -12.63
CA MET A 260 11.93 1.21 -11.76
C MET A 260 11.18 0.75 -10.52
N ALA A 261 11.54 1.32 -9.38
CA ALA A 261 10.92 0.98 -8.10
C ALA A 261 10.54 2.23 -7.32
N LYS A 262 9.51 2.06 -6.48
CA LYS A 262 9.17 3.06 -5.47
C LYS A 262 9.31 2.47 -4.07
N ASN A 263 9.64 3.31 -3.08
CA ASN A 263 9.54 2.97 -1.67
C ASN A 263 8.77 4.06 -0.93
N THR A 264 7.64 3.69 -0.34
CA THR A 264 6.89 4.58 0.54
C THR A 264 7.37 4.39 1.98
N TYR A 265 8.07 5.38 2.52
CA TYR A 265 8.57 5.43 3.89
C TYR A 265 7.49 6.00 4.84
N GLY A 266 6.48 5.18 5.13
CA GLY A 266 5.38 5.48 6.05
C GLY A 266 5.67 5.00 7.47
N THR A 267 4.69 4.39 8.13
CA THR A 267 4.88 3.65 9.39
C THR A 267 5.87 2.51 9.19
N GLY A 268 5.70 1.73 8.12
CA GLY A 268 6.67 0.79 7.56
C GLY A 268 7.19 1.28 6.20
N CYS A 269 7.96 0.42 5.52
CA CYS A 269 8.39 0.59 4.13
C CYS A 269 7.62 -0.36 3.23
N PHE A 270 7.11 0.17 2.12
CA PHE A 270 6.46 -0.61 1.07
C PHE A 270 7.18 -0.37 -0.26
N VAL A 271 7.96 -1.37 -0.66
CA VAL A 271 8.72 -1.33 -1.91
C VAL A 271 7.94 -2.06 -3.00
N LEU A 272 7.69 -1.40 -4.11
CA LEU A 272 7.16 -2.02 -5.32
C LEU A 272 8.11 -1.77 -6.48
N MET A 273 8.39 -2.82 -7.25
CA MET A 273 9.21 -2.75 -8.46
C MET A 273 8.39 -3.19 -9.66
N ASN A 274 8.38 -2.37 -10.71
CA ASN A 274 7.80 -2.73 -12.00
C ASN A 274 8.61 -3.86 -12.66
N THR A 275 7.96 -4.99 -12.94
CA THR A 275 8.58 -6.18 -13.57
C THR A 275 8.24 -6.32 -15.05
N GLY A 276 7.44 -5.40 -15.61
CA GLY A 276 7.01 -5.40 -17.01
C GLY A 276 5.70 -6.15 -17.24
N ASP A 277 5.53 -6.70 -18.43
CA ASP A 277 4.28 -7.30 -18.93
C ASP A 277 4.05 -8.77 -18.53
N LYS A 278 4.93 -9.33 -17.71
CA LYS A 278 4.83 -10.72 -17.25
C LYS A 278 5.01 -10.82 -15.74
N PRO A 279 4.23 -11.69 -15.06
CA PRO A 279 4.41 -11.92 -13.65
C PRO A 279 5.77 -12.58 -13.38
N VAL A 280 6.45 -12.10 -12.35
CA VAL A 280 7.69 -12.68 -11.84
C VAL A 280 7.40 -13.27 -10.47
N PHE A 281 7.50 -14.58 -10.35
CA PHE A 281 7.28 -15.28 -9.08
C PHE A 281 8.61 -15.40 -8.32
N SER A 282 8.63 -14.97 -7.07
CA SER A 282 9.81 -14.97 -6.22
C SER A 282 9.71 -16.06 -5.16
N ASP A 283 10.79 -16.79 -4.95
CA ASP A 283 10.99 -17.74 -3.85
C ASP A 283 11.57 -17.09 -2.58
N ARG A 284 11.70 -15.74 -2.58
CA ARG A 284 12.34 -14.95 -1.52
C ARG A 284 11.35 -14.20 -0.63
N GLY A 285 10.13 -14.73 -0.49
CA GLY A 285 9.12 -14.12 0.35
C GLY A 285 8.55 -12.80 -0.17
N LEU A 286 8.73 -12.48 -1.46
CA LEU A 286 8.10 -11.34 -2.10
C LEU A 286 6.75 -11.72 -2.69
N ILE A 287 5.89 -10.74 -2.83
CA ILE A 287 4.56 -10.89 -3.39
C ILE A 287 4.60 -10.46 -4.86
N THR A 288 4.07 -11.31 -5.76
CA THR A 288 3.79 -10.94 -7.13
C THR A 288 2.39 -10.35 -7.22
N THR A 289 2.25 -9.19 -7.84
CA THR A 289 0.97 -8.48 -7.93
C THR A 289 0.84 -7.79 -9.29
N ILE A 290 -0.35 -7.31 -9.63
CA ILE A 290 -0.56 -6.49 -10.81
C ILE A 290 -0.27 -5.04 -10.41
N GLY A 291 0.66 -4.37 -11.10
CA GLY A 291 0.98 -2.96 -10.87
C GLY A 291 -0.17 -2.03 -11.29
N TRP A 292 -0.70 -2.24 -12.50
CA TRP A 292 -1.88 -1.56 -13.07
C TRP A 292 -2.31 -2.25 -14.36
N CYS A 293 -3.51 -1.91 -14.86
CA CYS A 293 -3.95 -2.19 -16.23
C CYS A 293 -4.49 -0.91 -16.86
N VAL A 294 -3.98 -0.56 -18.05
CA VAL A 294 -4.38 0.62 -18.82
C VAL A 294 -4.60 0.19 -20.27
N ASN A 295 -5.78 0.43 -20.82
CA ASN A 295 -6.17 0.05 -22.19
C ASN A 295 -5.98 -1.46 -22.49
N GLY A 296 -6.22 -2.33 -21.50
CA GLY A 296 -6.03 -3.78 -21.60
C GLY A 296 -4.57 -4.24 -21.49
N GLU A 297 -3.61 -3.32 -21.33
CA GLU A 297 -2.20 -3.65 -21.12
C GLU A 297 -1.89 -3.74 -19.63
N THR A 298 -1.53 -4.95 -19.19
CA THR A 298 -1.23 -5.23 -17.78
C THR A 298 0.26 -5.11 -17.51
N THR A 299 0.60 -4.34 -16.46
CA THR A 299 1.96 -4.27 -15.90
C THR A 299 1.98 -4.98 -14.55
N TYR A 300 2.96 -5.83 -14.34
CA TYR A 300 3.15 -6.56 -13.08
C TYR A 300 4.19 -5.88 -12.19
N ALA A 301 4.12 -6.19 -10.90
CA ALA A 301 5.08 -5.71 -9.92
C ALA A 301 5.44 -6.80 -8.90
N LEU A 302 6.66 -6.70 -8.36
CA LEU A 302 7.04 -7.35 -7.12
C LEU A 302 6.82 -6.39 -5.95
N GLU A 303 6.27 -6.89 -4.86
CA GLU A 303 6.06 -6.14 -3.63
C GLU A 303 6.79 -6.81 -2.47
N GLY A 304 7.46 -5.99 -1.66
CA GLY A 304 8.01 -6.38 -0.37
C GLY A 304 7.75 -5.28 0.65
N SER A 305 7.49 -5.67 1.89
CA SER A 305 7.22 -4.72 2.97
C SER A 305 8.06 -5.01 4.21
N ALA A 306 8.61 -3.94 4.79
CA ALA A 306 9.17 -3.91 6.13
C ALA A 306 8.19 -3.18 7.05
N PHE A 307 7.90 -3.79 8.21
CA PHE A 307 6.79 -3.32 9.04
C PHE A 307 7.12 -2.03 9.82
N ASN A 308 8.40 -1.71 9.97
CA ASN A 308 8.85 -0.62 10.82
C ASN A 308 9.82 0.33 10.10
N ALA A 309 9.40 1.57 9.91
CA ALA A 309 10.23 2.66 9.37
C ALA A 309 10.01 3.93 10.18
N GLY A 310 9.04 4.75 9.84
CA GLY A 310 8.66 5.93 10.60
C GLY A 310 8.21 5.60 12.03
N SER A 311 7.71 4.37 12.29
CA SER A 311 7.41 3.86 13.63
C SER A 311 8.65 3.83 14.51
N ALA A 312 9.83 3.49 13.98
CA ALA A 312 11.08 3.49 14.73
C ALA A 312 11.51 4.92 15.12
N ILE A 313 11.31 5.89 14.24
CA ILE A 313 11.58 7.31 14.54
C ILE A 313 10.57 7.83 15.58
N LYS A 314 9.29 7.46 15.48
CA LYS A 314 8.28 7.78 16.48
C LYS A 314 8.64 7.18 17.84
N TRP A 315 9.11 5.94 17.87
CA TRP A 315 9.54 5.29 19.11
C TRP A 315 10.69 6.05 19.80
N LEU A 316 11.70 6.54 19.05
CA LEU A 316 12.74 7.42 19.60
C LEU A 316 12.17 8.68 20.25
N ARG A 317 11.11 9.26 19.63
CA ARG A 317 10.48 10.49 20.10
C ARG A 317 9.52 10.24 21.26
N ASP A 318 8.57 9.32 21.07
CA ASP A 318 7.39 9.20 21.93
C ASP A 318 7.65 8.33 23.17
N GLU A 319 8.41 7.25 23.02
CA GLU A 319 8.69 6.31 24.12
C GLU A 319 10.03 6.59 24.79
N LEU A 320 11.12 6.64 24.01
CA LEU A 320 12.46 6.87 24.58
C LEU A 320 12.75 8.33 24.91
N LYS A 321 11.97 9.28 24.36
CA LYS A 321 12.17 10.74 24.56
C LYS A 321 13.61 11.20 24.21
N LEU A 322 14.26 10.51 23.27
CA LEU A 322 15.61 10.85 22.83
C LEU A 322 15.64 12.03 21.86
N ILE A 323 14.56 12.30 21.18
CA ILE A 323 14.41 13.41 20.23
C ILE A 323 13.08 14.13 20.47
N ALA A 324 13.02 15.42 20.17
CA ALA A 324 11.78 16.21 20.23
C ALA A 324 10.96 16.12 18.94
N ASN A 325 11.62 15.93 17.80
CA ASN A 325 11.01 15.81 16.48
C ASN A 325 11.88 14.96 15.57
N PRO A 326 11.34 14.46 14.43
CA PRO A 326 12.11 13.63 13.49
C PRO A 326 13.39 14.28 12.96
N GLN A 327 13.40 15.59 12.75
CA GLN A 327 14.56 16.33 12.21
C GLN A 327 15.75 16.31 13.19
N GLU A 328 15.49 16.24 14.50
CA GLU A 328 16.54 16.12 15.49
C GLU A 328 17.30 14.78 15.36
N ALA A 329 16.62 13.71 14.89
CA ALA A 329 17.28 12.44 14.63
C ALA A 329 18.35 12.57 13.54
N ASP A 330 18.05 13.27 12.43
CA ASP A 330 18.98 13.55 11.35
C ASP A 330 20.19 14.34 11.87
N LEU A 331 19.92 15.46 12.56
CA LEU A 331 20.98 16.30 13.12
C LEU A 331 21.91 15.54 14.05
N LEU A 332 21.36 14.68 14.93
CA LEU A 332 22.16 13.86 15.83
C LEU A 332 22.96 12.81 15.05
N ALA A 333 22.37 12.15 14.07
CA ALA A 333 23.06 11.15 13.26
C ALA A 333 24.25 11.73 12.48
N GLU A 334 24.15 12.98 12.04
CA GLU A 334 25.22 13.69 11.33
C GLU A 334 26.39 14.14 12.27
N THR A 335 26.18 14.17 13.60
CA THR A 335 27.26 14.55 14.55
C THR A 335 28.27 13.43 14.82
N VAL A 336 28.02 12.22 14.37
CA VAL A 336 28.91 11.07 14.55
C VAL A 336 29.29 10.46 13.19
N GLU A 337 30.49 9.93 13.10
CA GLU A 337 31.01 9.36 11.85
C GLU A 337 30.26 8.08 11.42
N ASP A 338 29.95 7.21 12.39
CA ASP A 338 29.16 6.00 12.21
C ASP A 338 28.33 5.71 13.46
N ALA A 339 27.58 4.62 13.49
CA ALA A 339 26.79 4.21 14.67
C ALA A 339 27.63 3.66 15.83
N GLY A 340 28.95 3.80 15.84
CA GLY A 340 29.87 3.33 16.89
C GLY A 340 29.84 1.80 17.08
N GLY A 341 29.45 1.06 16.05
CA GLY A 341 29.23 -0.38 16.09
C GLY A 341 27.87 -0.81 16.62
N ALA A 342 27.01 0.12 17.06
CA ALA A 342 25.64 -0.16 17.43
C ALA A 342 24.81 -0.49 16.17
N VAL A 343 23.90 -1.45 16.30
CA VAL A 343 22.92 -1.81 15.25
C VAL A 343 21.57 -1.97 15.93
N PHE A 344 20.55 -1.33 15.37
CA PHE A 344 19.18 -1.48 15.80
C PHE A 344 18.41 -2.36 14.81
N VAL A 345 17.64 -3.34 15.28
CA VAL A 345 16.71 -4.14 14.48
C VAL A 345 15.29 -3.74 14.89
N PRO A 346 14.49 -3.12 14.00
CA PRO A 346 13.20 -2.53 14.37
C PRO A 346 12.05 -3.55 14.34
N ALA A 347 12.25 -4.77 14.82
CA ALA A 347 11.26 -5.85 14.79
C ALA A 347 10.21 -5.73 15.90
N PHE A 348 9.51 -4.58 16.02
CA PHE A 348 8.51 -4.37 17.08
C PHE A 348 7.35 -5.37 17.02
N THR A 349 6.95 -5.76 15.83
CA THR A 349 5.85 -6.69 15.56
C THR A 349 6.29 -7.88 14.69
N GLY A 350 7.57 -8.26 14.79
CA GLY A 350 8.20 -9.22 13.92
C GLY A 350 8.89 -8.56 12.72
N LEU A 351 9.47 -9.38 11.85
CA LEU A 351 10.11 -8.99 10.60
C LEU A 351 9.23 -9.36 9.41
N GLY A 352 9.09 -8.46 8.45
CA GLY A 352 8.43 -8.68 7.17
C GLY A 352 9.35 -9.37 6.16
N ALA A 353 9.09 -9.15 4.85
CA ALA A 353 9.93 -9.67 3.79
C ALA A 353 11.38 -9.17 3.91
N PRO A 354 12.38 -9.97 3.54
CA PRO A 354 12.31 -11.34 3.09
C PRO A 354 12.30 -12.39 4.22
N TYR A 355 12.33 -11.98 5.48
CA TYR A 355 12.56 -12.84 6.66
C TYR A 355 11.30 -13.58 7.15
N TRP A 356 10.14 -12.92 7.15
CA TRP A 356 8.84 -13.45 7.60
C TRP A 356 8.88 -14.12 8.98
N ASP A 357 9.49 -13.46 9.95
CA ASP A 357 9.59 -13.96 11.33
C ASP A 357 8.69 -13.15 12.27
N MET A 358 7.56 -13.73 12.64
CA MET A 358 6.60 -13.13 13.58
C MET A 358 7.08 -13.14 15.04
N TYR A 359 8.06 -13.98 15.38
CA TYR A 359 8.64 -14.12 16.72
C TYR A 359 9.87 -13.23 16.94
N ALA A 360 10.41 -12.62 15.89
CA ALA A 360 11.46 -11.61 16.05
C ALA A 360 10.98 -10.44 16.89
N ARG A 361 11.88 -9.86 17.68
CA ARG A 361 11.62 -8.63 18.47
C ARG A 361 12.73 -7.62 18.27
N GLY A 362 12.39 -6.33 18.48
CA GLY A 362 13.32 -5.22 18.37
C GLY A 362 14.55 -5.43 19.26
N ALA A 363 15.74 -5.21 18.68
CA ALA A 363 17.00 -5.39 19.40
C ALA A 363 17.98 -4.25 19.11
N LEU A 364 18.71 -3.81 20.14
CA LEU A 364 19.84 -2.89 20.02
C LEU A 364 21.12 -3.64 20.44
N LEU A 365 21.99 -3.89 19.49
CA LEU A 365 23.19 -4.70 19.64
C LEU A 365 24.44 -3.86 19.41
N GLY A 366 25.60 -4.32 19.91
CA GLY A 366 26.89 -3.65 19.72
C GLY A 366 27.11 -2.40 20.58
N VAL A 367 26.29 -2.19 21.62
CA VAL A 367 26.39 -1.06 22.56
C VAL A 367 27.66 -1.17 23.40
N THR A 368 28.39 -0.08 23.54
CA THR A 368 29.55 0.08 24.41
C THR A 368 29.39 1.26 25.36
N ARG A 369 30.31 1.48 26.29
CA ARG A 369 30.30 2.67 27.16
C ARG A 369 30.41 3.99 26.41
N GLY A 370 30.94 3.98 25.19
CA GLY A 370 31.05 5.15 24.32
C GLY A 370 29.80 5.40 23.44
N THR A 371 28.81 4.50 23.46
CA THR A 371 27.59 4.66 22.68
C THR A 371 26.77 5.80 23.26
N SER A 372 26.59 6.87 22.48
CA SER A 372 25.82 8.05 22.84
C SER A 372 24.41 8.04 22.22
N LYS A 373 23.57 8.99 22.62
CA LYS A 373 22.27 9.27 22.00
C LYS A 373 22.37 9.41 20.46
N ALA A 374 23.40 10.08 19.97
CA ALA A 374 23.64 10.28 18.54
C ALA A 374 23.87 8.96 17.79
N HIS A 375 24.67 8.04 18.37
CA HIS A 375 24.87 6.71 17.81
C HIS A 375 23.57 5.89 17.75
N ILE A 376 22.70 5.99 18.76
CA ILE A 376 21.41 5.31 18.77
C ILE A 376 20.48 5.87 17.69
N CYS A 377 20.37 7.20 17.57
CA CYS A 377 19.55 7.84 16.53
C CYS A 377 20.03 7.43 15.15
N ARG A 378 21.36 7.42 14.92
CA ARG A 378 21.95 6.98 13.66
C ARG A 378 21.67 5.50 13.38
N ALA A 379 21.85 4.61 14.34
CA ALA A 379 21.55 3.19 14.20
C ALA A 379 20.08 2.93 13.83
N VAL A 380 19.14 3.73 14.35
CA VAL A 380 17.72 3.64 14.01
C VAL A 380 17.47 4.11 12.57
N LEU A 381 18.06 5.22 12.13
CA LEU A 381 17.91 5.68 10.74
C LEU A 381 18.56 4.71 9.75
N GLU A 382 19.77 4.21 10.06
CA GLU A 382 20.45 3.21 9.25
C GLU A 382 19.65 1.91 9.15
N SER A 383 18.94 1.48 10.21
CA SER A 383 18.13 0.25 10.19
C SER A 383 17.01 0.29 9.16
N ILE A 384 16.38 1.46 8.96
CA ILE A 384 15.35 1.66 7.94
C ILE A 384 15.93 1.47 6.54
N ALA A 385 17.15 1.97 6.32
CA ALA A 385 17.84 1.79 5.05
C ALA A 385 18.26 0.33 4.82
N TYR A 386 18.69 -0.39 5.85
CA TYR A 386 19.04 -1.81 5.75
C TYR A 386 17.85 -2.70 5.43
N GLU A 387 16.70 -2.51 6.08
CA GLU A 387 15.48 -3.24 5.73
C GLU A 387 15.08 -3.00 4.27
N SER A 388 15.13 -1.73 3.82
CA SER A 388 14.87 -1.39 2.42
C SER A 388 15.90 -2.01 1.47
N TYR A 389 17.17 -2.09 1.87
CA TYR A 389 18.23 -2.76 1.09
C TYR A 389 17.93 -4.23 0.90
N ASP A 390 17.58 -4.95 1.98
CA ASP A 390 17.27 -6.37 1.91
C ASP A 390 16.08 -6.65 0.99
N LEU A 391 15.02 -5.81 1.04
CA LEU A 391 13.89 -5.89 0.13
C LEU A 391 14.31 -5.69 -1.34
N VAL A 392 15.07 -4.63 -1.61
CA VAL A 392 15.55 -4.32 -2.97
C VAL A 392 16.42 -5.46 -3.51
N LYS A 393 17.36 -5.97 -2.72
CA LYS A 393 18.22 -7.08 -3.15
C LYS A 393 17.46 -8.39 -3.34
N ALA A 394 16.42 -8.64 -2.55
CA ALA A 394 15.52 -9.77 -2.78
C ALA A 394 14.74 -9.60 -4.11
N MET A 395 14.28 -8.38 -4.45
CA MET A 395 13.59 -8.07 -5.70
C MET A 395 14.51 -8.24 -6.91
N GLU A 396 15.74 -7.70 -6.85
CA GLU A 396 16.74 -7.88 -7.92
C GLU A 396 17.06 -9.35 -8.16
N ALA A 397 17.29 -10.11 -7.08
CA ALA A 397 17.60 -11.53 -7.17
C ALA A 397 16.41 -12.37 -7.68
N GLY A 398 15.18 -12.01 -7.28
CA GLY A 398 13.96 -12.71 -7.72
C GLY A 398 13.57 -12.40 -9.16
N SER A 399 13.78 -11.15 -9.60
CA SER A 399 13.40 -10.71 -10.95
C SER A 399 14.51 -10.87 -12.00
N GLY A 400 15.75 -11.01 -11.56
CA GLY A 400 16.92 -10.93 -12.46
C GLY A 400 17.11 -9.53 -13.08
N THR A 401 16.49 -8.49 -12.50
CA THR A 401 16.55 -7.11 -13.00
C THR A 401 17.06 -6.21 -11.89
N GLU A 402 18.12 -5.47 -12.13
CA GLU A 402 18.64 -4.46 -11.21
C GLU A 402 17.69 -3.26 -11.16
N ILE A 403 17.56 -2.66 -9.96
CA ILE A 403 16.79 -1.42 -9.80
C ILE A 403 17.60 -0.26 -10.35
N SER A 404 17.08 0.38 -11.39
CA SER A 404 17.73 1.51 -12.06
C SER A 404 17.61 2.83 -11.30
N GLU A 405 16.47 3.02 -10.61
CA GLU A 405 16.16 4.22 -9.84
C GLU A 405 15.14 3.85 -8.74
N LEU A 406 15.38 4.36 -7.53
CA LEU A 406 14.43 4.23 -6.42
C LEU A 406 13.72 5.56 -6.20
N ARG A 407 12.43 5.62 -6.45
CA ARG A 407 11.58 6.77 -6.16
C ARG A 407 10.99 6.67 -4.78
N VAL A 408 11.01 7.77 -4.02
CA VAL A 408 10.69 7.74 -2.59
C VAL A 408 9.64 8.78 -2.22
N ASP A 409 8.73 8.38 -1.33
CA ASP A 409 7.72 9.22 -0.72
C ASP A 409 7.44 8.82 0.72
N GLY A 410 6.40 9.40 1.33
CA GLY A 410 6.05 9.17 2.72
C GLY A 410 6.82 10.04 3.71
N GLY A 411 6.41 9.98 4.98
CA GLY A 411 6.90 10.90 6.01
C GLY A 411 8.39 10.83 6.29
N ALA A 412 8.96 9.63 6.38
CA ALA A 412 10.37 9.44 6.71
C ALA A 412 11.30 9.72 5.51
N SER A 413 10.79 9.80 4.27
CA SER A 413 11.57 10.25 3.11
C SER A 413 12.02 11.72 3.20
N ARG A 414 11.51 12.49 4.17
CA ARG A 414 11.95 13.86 4.46
C ARG A 414 13.32 13.91 5.14
N SER A 415 13.79 12.80 5.69
CA SER A 415 15.13 12.67 6.28
C SER A 415 16.18 12.69 5.17
N ARG A 416 17.01 13.74 5.13
CA ARG A 416 18.09 13.85 4.16
C ARG A 416 19.19 12.81 4.44
N PHE A 417 19.47 12.58 5.72
CA PHE A 417 20.42 11.57 6.14
C PHE A 417 20.00 10.18 5.62
N LEU A 418 18.77 9.77 5.92
CA LEU A 418 18.25 8.47 5.49
C LEU A 418 18.28 8.30 3.97
N MET A 419 17.87 9.32 3.21
CA MET A 419 17.80 9.23 1.75
C MET A 419 19.19 9.15 1.10
N GLN A 420 20.17 9.92 1.60
CA GLN A 420 21.56 9.80 1.11
C GLN A 420 22.16 8.46 1.51
N TYR A 421 21.96 8.02 2.75
CA TYR A 421 22.45 6.72 3.21
C TYR A 421 21.85 5.56 2.40
N GLN A 422 20.55 5.67 2.03
CA GLN A 422 19.90 4.69 1.17
C GLN A 422 20.52 4.66 -0.24
N ALA A 423 20.81 5.82 -0.83
CA ALA A 423 21.46 5.89 -2.14
C ALA A 423 22.87 5.28 -2.10
N ASP A 424 23.64 5.59 -1.07
CA ASP A 424 24.97 5.06 -0.85
C ASP A 424 24.97 3.53 -0.64
N LEU A 425 23.99 3.03 0.14
CA LEU A 425 23.87 1.62 0.48
C LEU A 425 23.44 0.76 -0.72
N LEU A 426 22.52 1.26 -1.54
CA LEU A 426 22.00 0.56 -2.73
C LEU A 426 22.90 0.74 -3.97
N HIS A 427 23.76 1.74 -3.98
CA HIS A 427 24.50 2.23 -5.16
C HIS A 427 23.57 2.56 -6.34
N CYS A 428 22.34 3.03 -6.04
CA CYS A 428 21.41 3.52 -7.04
C CYS A 428 20.91 4.93 -6.71
N ALA A 429 20.41 5.61 -7.73
CA ALA A 429 19.84 6.95 -7.59
C ALA A 429 18.54 6.91 -6.79
N VAL A 430 18.42 7.76 -5.73
CA VAL A 430 17.20 7.95 -4.98
C VAL A 430 16.60 9.30 -5.37
N ARG A 431 15.32 9.31 -5.75
CA ARG A 431 14.62 10.48 -6.29
C ARG A 431 13.34 10.76 -5.50
N GLN A 432 13.22 11.98 -5.01
CA GLN A 432 12.03 12.42 -4.25
C GLN A 432 11.26 13.45 -5.06
N PRO A 433 9.94 13.26 -5.29
CA PRO A 433 9.10 14.19 -6.03
C PRO A 433 8.73 15.43 -5.20
N LYS A 434 8.27 16.49 -5.91
CA LYS A 434 7.70 17.67 -5.27
C LYS A 434 6.38 17.34 -4.57
N CYS A 435 5.50 16.60 -5.23
CA CYS A 435 4.25 16.11 -4.66
C CYS A 435 4.53 14.82 -3.89
N LEU A 436 4.36 14.82 -2.58
CA LEU A 436 4.51 13.64 -1.72
C LEU A 436 3.21 12.83 -1.59
N GLU A 437 2.08 13.36 -2.08
CA GLU A 437 0.79 12.67 -2.16
C GLU A 437 0.73 11.79 -3.42
N THR A 438 1.74 10.96 -3.60
CA THR A 438 1.93 10.14 -4.82
C THR A 438 0.85 9.09 -5.00
N THR A 439 0.27 8.58 -3.92
CA THR A 439 -0.87 7.67 -3.91
C THR A 439 -2.10 8.32 -4.55
N ALA A 440 -2.51 9.48 -4.04
CA ALA A 440 -3.63 10.24 -4.58
C ALA A 440 -3.35 10.71 -6.02
N LEU A 441 -2.13 11.18 -6.30
CA LEU A 441 -1.72 11.61 -7.64
C LEU A 441 -1.78 10.45 -8.65
N GLY A 442 -1.37 9.25 -8.26
CA GLY A 442 -1.38 8.09 -9.14
C GLY A 442 -2.79 7.68 -9.57
N SER A 443 -3.74 7.62 -8.65
CA SER A 443 -5.13 7.37 -9.03
C SER A 443 -5.71 8.52 -9.87
N ALA A 444 -5.35 9.78 -9.59
CA ALA A 444 -5.73 10.92 -10.40
C ALA A 444 -5.17 10.83 -11.83
N MET A 445 -3.91 10.38 -11.98
CA MET A 445 -3.29 10.14 -13.29
C MET A 445 -4.04 9.07 -14.10
N LEU A 446 -4.42 7.94 -13.45
CA LEU A 446 -5.22 6.90 -14.09
C LEU A 446 -6.58 7.42 -14.57
N ALA A 447 -7.27 8.23 -13.74
CA ALA A 447 -8.53 8.85 -14.13
C ALA A 447 -8.35 9.87 -15.23
N GLY A 448 -7.31 10.70 -15.18
CA GLY A 448 -7.02 11.72 -16.18
C GLY A 448 -6.72 11.13 -17.55
N LEU A 449 -6.03 9.98 -17.62
CA LEU A 449 -5.85 9.21 -18.86
C LEU A 449 -7.20 8.75 -19.41
N ALA A 450 -8.07 8.20 -18.58
CA ALA A 450 -9.37 7.67 -18.98
C ALA A 450 -10.32 8.73 -19.57
N VAL A 451 -10.21 9.99 -19.11
CA VAL A 451 -11.09 11.09 -19.53
C VAL A 451 -10.39 12.11 -20.45
N GLY A 452 -9.13 11.86 -20.84
CA GLY A 452 -8.39 12.69 -21.80
C GLY A 452 -7.89 14.03 -21.24
N VAL A 453 -7.63 14.11 -19.94
CA VAL A 453 -6.86 15.22 -19.34
C VAL A 453 -5.39 15.09 -19.67
N TRP A 454 -4.90 13.87 -19.74
CA TRP A 454 -3.58 13.49 -20.29
C TRP A 454 -3.77 12.44 -21.38
N GLU A 455 -2.96 12.49 -22.43
CA GLU A 455 -3.10 11.61 -23.60
C GLU A 455 -2.18 10.38 -23.53
N SER A 456 -1.12 10.43 -22.70
CA SER A 456 -0.10 9.37 -22.67
C SER A 456 0.66 9.30 -21.35
N LEU A 457 1.35 8.16 -21.11
CA LEU A 457 2.28 8.00 -19.99
C LEU A 457 3.46 9.01 -20.06
N ASP A 458 3.86 9.43 -21.26
CA ASP A 458 4.94 10.40 -21.44
C ASP A 458 4.52 11.79 -20.94
N GLU A 459 3.28 12.19 -21.12
CA GLU A 459 2.75 13.42 -20.51
C GLU A 459 2.75 13.33 -18.98
N LEU A 460 2.41 12.17 -18.41
CA LEU A 460 2.45 11.96 -16.97
C LEU A 460 3.87 12.07 -16.41
N ARG A 461 4.91 11.66 -17.16
CA ARG A 461 6.31 11.87 -16.76
C ARG A 461 6.64 13.35 -16.59
N ILE A 462 5.97 14.25 -17.32
CA ILE A 462 6.15 15.70 -17.21
C ILE A 462 5.45 16.24 -15.95
N VAL A 463 4.35 15.60 -15.54
CA VAL A 463 3.61 15.95 -14.30
C VAL A 463 4.46 15.62 -13.06
N TRP A 464 5.18 14.50 -13.10
CA TRP A 464 6.10 14.14 -12.01
C TRP A 464 7.32 15.09 -11.99
N LYS A 465 7.48 15.86 -10.93
CA LYS A 465 8.56 16.85 -10.80
C LYS A 465 9.51 16.48 -9.68
N LEU A 466 10.79 16.38 -9.99
CA LEU A 466 11.84 16.14 -9.02
C LEU A 466 11.94 17.32 -8.02
N LYS A 467 12.07 16.97 -6.73
CA LYS A 467 12.39 17.91 -5.65
C LYS A 467 13.83 17.74 -5.19
N ASN A 468 14.18 16.50 -4.78
CA ASN A 468 15.50 16.17 -4.28
C ASN A 468 16.04 14.96 -5.03
N ALA A 469 17.34 15.00 -5.32
CA ALA A 469 18.11 13.91 -5.91
C ALA A 469 19.24 13.53 -4.96
N TYR A 470 19.39 12.24 -4.72
CA TYR A 470 20.48 11.68 -3.94
C TYR A 470 21.17 10.63 -4.82
N ASP A 471 22.38 10.93 -5.22
CA ASP A 471 23.23 10.02 -5.99
C ASP A 471 24.26 9.37 -5.05
N PRO A 472 24.68 8.13 -5.30
CA PRO A 472 25.68 7.44 -4.49
C PRO A 472 26.96 8.25 -4.37
N GLN A 473 27.45 8.43 -3.14
CA GLN A 473 28.68 9.18 -2.84
C GLN A 473 29.80 8.27 -2.35
N THR A 474 29.50 7.02 -2.03
CA THR A 474 30.46 6.02 -1.55
C THR A 474 30.88 5.05 -2.66
N ALA A 475 32.07 4.48 -2.55
CA ALA A 475 32.52 3.45 -3.48
C ALA A 475 31.77 2.13 -3.23
N ALA A 476 31.45 1.39 -4.29
CA ALA A 476 30.82 0.08 -4.19
C ALA A 476 31.67 -0.87 -3.32
N GLY A 477 30.99 -1.59 -2.42
CA GLY A 477 31.60 -2.51 -1.45
C GLY A 477 31.97 -1.86 -0.11
N SER A 478 31.88 -0.52 0.03
CA SER A 478 32.10 0.16 1.31
C SER A 478 31.09 -0.23 2.39
N GLU A 479 29.87 -0.62 1.98
CA GLU A 479 28.77 -1.07 2.81
C GLU A 479 28.94 -2.49 3.39
N ALA A 480 29.84 -3.30 2.83
CA ALA A 480 29.95 -4.74 3.16
C ALA A 480 30.12 -5.02 4.66
N LYS A 481 30.90 -4.19 5.38
CA LYS A 481 31.12 -4.33 6.82
C LYS A 481 29.85 -4.00 7.62
N ALA A 482 29.13 -2.98 7.21
CA ALA A 482 27.88 -2.54 7.83
C ALA A 482 26.79 -3.59 7.62
N LEU A 483 26.60 -4.07 6.40
CA LEU A 483 25.65 -5.14 6.06
C LEU A 483 25.96 -6.46 6.79
N LYS A 484 27.23 -6.82 6.92
CA LYS A 484 27.60 -8.00 7.72
C LYS A 484 27.18 -7.89 9.19
N ARG A 485 27.28 -6.68 9.76
CA ARG A 485 26.80 -6.43 11.13
C ARG A 485 25.27 -6.47 11.21
N TRP A 486 24.61 -5.84 10.23
CA TRP A 486 23.16 -5.83 10.10
C TRP A 486 22.59 -7.25 10.07
N HIS A 487 23.00 -8.07 9.11
CA HIS A 487 22.49 -9.44 8.99
C HIS A 487 22.76 -10.27 10.24
N LYS A 488 23.94 -10.10 10.88
CA LYS A 488 24.22 -10.74 12.17
C LYS A 488 23.29 -10.26 13.29
N ALA A 489 22.87 -9.00 13.28
CA ALA A 489 21.92 -8.46 14.26
C ALA A 489 20.51 -9.01 14.03
N VAL A 490 20.09 -9.09 12.78
CA VAL A 490 18.82 -9.72 12.38
C VAL A 490 18.75 -11.17 12.86
N GLU A 491 19.78 -11.99 12.57
CA GLU A 491 19.87 -13.38 13.05
C GLU A 491 19.71 -13.51 14.57
N ARG A 492 20.19 -12.52 15.36
CA ARG A 492 20.10 -12.51 16.82
C ARG A 492 18.74 -12.09 17.36
N SER A 493 17.94 -11.40 16.55
CA SER A 493 16.60 -10.95 16.92
C SER A 493 15.49 -11.91 16.44
N MET A 494 15.81 -12.82 15.51
CA MET A 494 14.90 -13.85 15.03
C MET A 494 14.56 -14.87 16.11
N GLY A 495 13.32 -15.36 16.10
CA GLY A 495 12.81 -16.35 17.06
C GLY A 495 12.81 -15.90 18.51
N TRP A 496 13.05 -14.61 18.82
CA TRP A 496 13.21 -14.13 20.19
C TRP A 496 12.05 -14.47 21.11
N ALA A 497 10.82 -14.34 20.62
CA ALA A 497 9.61 -14.61 21.40
C ALA A 497 9.09 -16.05 21.25
N ASP A 498 9.79 -16.90 20.50
CA ASP A 498 9.37 -18.30 20.33
C ASP A 498 9.44 -19.05 21.66
N GLY A 499 8.32 -19.69 22.04
CA GLY A 499 8.19 -20.43 23.29
C GLY A 499 8.23 -19.60 24.58
N LEU A 500 8.07 -18.25 24.48
CA LEU A 500 8.03 -17.36 25.66
C LEU A 500 6.61 -16.94 26.04
N ASP A 501 5.58 -17.25 25.26
CA ASP A 501 4.16 -16.95 25.52
C ASP A 501 3.41 -18.16 26.09
#